data_e5a57ff7f1e7ac13cd2719353cc4d166
#
_entry.id   e5a57ff7f1e7ac13cd2719353cc4d166
#
_cell.length_a   1.000
_cell.length_b   1.000
_cell.length_c   1.000
_cell.angle_alpha   90.00
_cell.angle_beta   90.00
_cell.angle_gamma   90.00
#
_symmetry.space_group_name_H-M   'P 1'
#
loop_
_entity.id
_entity.type
_entity.pdbx_description
1 polymer ?
#
loop_
_entity_poly.entity_id
_entity_poly.type
_entity_poly.pdbx_seq_one_letter_code
_entity_poly.pdbx_strand_id
1 'polypeptide(L)'
;MQEFLQHTLNGLSFGSIYALVALGYTMVYGILTMINFAHSEIYMMGAFVTFYMARFFGLETPSPLNFTFGVLAGALGASVIGYFVEKFAYKPLRNSPKMNVLITAIGVSILFQFGGQIIFGADPKRFPNLIEDQVLFYLAEIPVHLIDVLIYFVSFVSLAILSFIIFKTQTGRAMRAVSTRPDMTPLMGINNDKIISTTFIIGSALAGVAAVLVSIKYPKIDPMMGVKIGTCSFVAAVFGGIGSLHGAVIGGFLLGVGEYYLIGYGASTYKDALSFLVLIIVLLYKPTGLFGTNRKEKI
;
A
#
# COMPACT_ATOMS: atom_id res chain seq x y z
N MET A 1 -14.43 -27.01 -9.03
CA MET A 1 -14.55 -25.73 -9.78
C MET A 1 -14.98 -24.58 -8.88
N GLN A 2 -15.95 -24.79 -7.96
CA GLN A 2 -16.40 -23.77 -7.00
C GLN A 2 -15.28 -23.28 -6.10
N GLU A 3 -14.52 -24.18 -5.45
CA GLU A 3 -13.38 -23.81 -4.60
C GLU A 3 -12.32 -23.00 -5.36
N PHE A 4 -11.99 -23.39 -6.59
CA PHE A 4 -11.06 -22.66 -7.45
C PHE A 4 -11.53 -21.21 -7.68
N LEU A 5 -12.81 -21.02 -8.02
CA LEU A 5 -13.38 -19.70 -8.26
C LEU A 5 -13.41 -18.85 -6.97
N GLN A 6 -13.76 -19.47 -5.83
CA GLN A 6 -13.78 -18.80 -4.54
C GLN A 6 -12.37 -18.33 -4.12
N HIS A 7 -11.34 -19.19 -4.28
CA HIS A 7 -9.96 -18.79 -3.99
C HIS A 7 -9.48 -17.69 -4.93
N THR A 8 -9.89 -17.74 -6.21
CA THR A 8 -9.58 -16.66 -7.16
C THR A 8 -10.20 -15.33 -6.71
N LEU A 9 -11.48 -15.31 -6.37
CA LEU A 9 -12.15 -14.09 -5.89
C LEU A 9 -11.46 -13.55 -4.63
N ASN A 10 -11.28 -14.38 -3.62
CA ASN A 10 -10.59 -13.96 -2.40
C ASN A 10 -9.16 -13.47 -2.67
N GLY A 11 -8.43 -14.16 -3.55
CA GLY A 11 -7.08 -13.79 -3.95
C GLY A 11 -7.02 -12.45 -4.69
N LEU A 12 -7.99 -12.17 -5.55
CA LEU A 12 -8.12 -10.88 -6.22
C LEU A 12 -8.46 -9.76 -5.23
N SER A 13 -9.32 -10.02 -4.22
CA SER A 13 -9.64 -9.06 -3.18
C SER A 13 -8.39 -8.65 -2.40
N PHE A 14 -7.59 -9.62 -1.93
CA PHE A 14 -6.32 -9.36 -1.27
C PHE A 14 -5.28 -8.76 -2.21
N GLY A 15 -5.21 -9.24 -3.44
CA GLY A 15 -4.33 -8.71 -4.48
C GLY A 15 -4.58 -7.23 -4.77
N SER A 16 -5.85 -6.79 -4.72
CA SER A 16 -6.23 -5.38 -4.84
C SER A 16 -5.62 -4.53 -3.72
N ILE A 17 -5.63 -5.05 -2.49
CA ILE A 17 -5.05 -4.40 -1.32
C ILE A 17 -3.52 -4.32 -1.45
N TYR A 18 -2.88 -5.43 -1.80
CA TYR A 18 -1.43 -5.45 -2.06
C TYR A 18 -1.05 -4.47 -3.17
N ALA A 19 -1.84 -4.38 -4.22
CA ALA A 19 -1.62 -3.43 -5.31
C ALA A 19 -1.64 -1.97 -4.83
N LEU A 20 -2.60 -1.59 -3.98
CA LEU A 20 -2.68 -0.22 -3.43
C LEU A 20 -1.43 0.14 -2.63
N VAL A 21 -0.98 -0.74 -1.74
CA VAL A 21 0.22 -0.51 -0.92
C VAL A 21 1.49 -0.57 -1.78
N ALA A 22 1.58 -1.53 -2.72
CA ALA A 22 2.69 -1.66 -3.66
C ALA A 22 2.87 -0.44 -4.56
N LEU A 23 1.76 0.23 -4.93
CA LEU A 23 1.81 1.49 -5.67
C LEU A 23 2.45 2.60 -4.87
N GLY A 24 2.17 2.69 -3.56
CA GLY A 24 2.83 3.65 -2.68
C GLY A 24 4.35 3.44 -2.65
N TYR A 25 4.80 2.19 -2.49
CA TYR A 25 6.24 1.86 -2.60
C TYR A 25 6.82 2.25 -3.97
N THR A 26 6.13 1.85 -5.03
CA THR A 26 6.60 2.07 -6.41
C THR A 26 6.67 3.55 -6.78
N MET A 27 5.72 4.37 -6.30
CA MET A 27 5.73 5.82 -6.54
C MET A 27 6.93 6.51 -5.88
N VAL A 28 7.15 6.21 -4.60
CA VAL A 28 8.27 6.81 -3.85
C VAL A 28 9.61 6.36 -4.46
N TYR A 29 9.76 5.06 -4.73
CA TYR A 29 10.96 4.53 -5.37
C TYR A 29 11.19 5.12 -6.77
N GLY A 30 10.13 5.27 -7.56
CA GLY A 30 10.21 5.82 -8.91
C GLY A 30 10.82 7.22 -8.97
N ILE A 31 10.68 8.02 -7.91
CA ILE A 31 11.18 9.38 -7.83
C ILE A 31 12.52 9.46 -7.07
N LEU A 32 12.61 8.81 -5.92
CA LEU A 32 13.78 8.90 -5.04
C LEU A 32 14.83 7.81 -5.30
N THR A 33 14.48 6.75 -6.04
CA THR A 33 15.31 5.53 -6.19
C THR A 33 15.71 4.90 -4.86
N MET A 34 14.90 5.10 -3.83
CA MET A 34 15.09 4.60 -2.46
C MET A 34 13.79 3.97 -1.96
N ILE A 35 13.92 2.88 -1.20
CA ILE A 35 12.78 2.16 -0.64
C ILE A 35 12.36 2.84 0.67
N ASN A 36 11.08 3.13 0.80
CA ASN A 36 10.50 3.66 2.04
C ASN A 36 9.99 2.50 2.91
N PHE A 37 10.82 1.94 3.78
CA PHE A 37 10.39 0.87 4.70
C PHE A 37 9.36 1.34 5.74
N ALA A 38 9.27 2.64 6.03
CA ALA A 38 8.24 3.16 6.93
C ALA A 38 6.84 3.17 6.30
N HIS A 39 6.71 2.84 5.01
CA HIS A 39 5.42 2.86 4.30
C HIS A 39 4.41 1.83 4.87
N SER A 40 4.90 0.68 5.31
CA SER A 40 4.11 -0.34 6.00
C SER A 40 3.50 0.19 7.30
N GLU A 41 4.23 1.03 8.01
CA GLU A 41 3.77 1.58 9.29
C GLU A 41 2.80 2.76 9.07
N ILE A 42 2.96 3.50 7.97
CA ILE A 42 1.97 4.49 7.55
C ILE A 42 0.62 3.82 7.25
N TYR A 43 0.64 2.63 6.63
CA TYR A 43 -0.56 1.81 6.46
C TYR A 43 -1.20 1.49 7.83
N MET A 44 -0.44 0.96 8.79
CA MET A 44 -0.91 0.67 10.15
C MET A 44 -1.52 1.92 10.80
N MET A 45 -0.83 3.05 10.73
CA MET A 45 -1.32 4.32 11.29
C MET A 45 -2.63 4.77 10.66
N GLY A 46 -2.85 4.53 9.36
CA GLY A 46 -4.13 4.79 8.68
C GLY A 46 -5.30 4.04 9.32
N ALA A 47 -5.11 2.77 9.67
CA ALA A 47 -6.12 1.99 10.39
C ALA A 47 -6.40 2.55 11.79
N PHE A 48 -5.35 2.89 12.56
CA PHE A 48 -5.51 3.46 13.90
C PHE A 48 -6.17 4.85 13.88
N VAL A 49 -5.80 5.72 12.93
CA VAL A 49 -6.47 7.02 12.77
C VAL A 49 -7.95 6.82 12.51
N THR A 50 -8.33 5.91 11.60
CA THR A 50 -9.73 5.62 11.33
C THR A 50 -10.43 5.06 12.57
N PHE A 51 -9.80 4.13 13.28
CA PHE A 51 -10.34 3.55 14.51
C PHE A 51 -10.67 4.62 15.56
N TYR A 52 -9.72 5.50 15.86
CA TYR A 52 -9.95 6.54 16.87
C TYR A 52 -10.90 7.64 16.39
N MET A 53 -10.87 8.01 15.11
CA MET A 53 -11.81 8.97 14.54
C MET A 53 -13.24 8.43 14.54
N ALA A 54 -13.45 7.17 14.12
CA ALA A 54 -14.78 6.56 14.17
C ALA A 54 -15.34 6.53 15.60
N ARG A 55 -14.49 6.19 16.58
CA ARG A 55 -14.88 6.17 17.99
C ARG A 55 -15.13 7.55 18.55
N PHE A 56 -14.32 8.54 18.22
CA PHE A 56 -14.47 9.92 18.67
C PHE A 56 -15.78 10.56 18.18
N PHE A 57 -16.16 10.30 16.93
CA PHE A 57 -17.39 10.81 16.33
C PHE A 57 -18.60 9.90 16.53
N GLY A 58 -18.47 8.78 17.25
CA GLY A 58 -19.56 7.82 17.47
C GLY A 58 -20.06 7.13 16.19
N LEU A 59 -19.20 6.97 15.18
CA LEU A 59 -19.53 6.40 13.87
C LEU A 59 -19.32 4.88 13.84
N GLU A 60 -19.63 4.19 14.95
CA GLU A 60 -19.43 2.74 15.08
C GLU A 60 -20.60 1.92 14.49
N THR A 61 -21.64 2.58 14.03
CA THR A 61 -22.81 1.93 13.42
C THR A 61 -22.59 1.68 11.92
N PRO A 62 -23.01 0.54 11.39
CA PRO A 62 -22.88 0.24 9.97
C PRO A 62 -23.68 1.22 9.10
N SER A 63 -23.01 1.94 8.19
CA SER A 63 -23.63 2.88 7.26
C SER A 63 -22.71 3.17 6.09
N PRO A 64 -23.24 3.38 4.86
CA PRO A 64 -22.43 3.81 3.73
C PRO A 64 -21.68 5.14 3.98
N LEU A 65 -22.27 6.04 4.78
CA LEU A 65 -21.64 7.31 5.15
C LEU A 65 -20.45 7.07 6.09
N ASN A 66 -20.60 6.19 7.10
CA ASN A 66 -19.53 5.85 8.04
C ASN A 66 -18.40 5.09 7.34
N PHE A 67 -18.71 4.23 6.38
CA PHE A 67 -17.70 3.60 5.51
C PHE A 67 -16.90 4.65 4.73
N THR A 68 -17.58 5.57 4.05
CA THR A 68 -16.93 6.62 3.26
C THR A 68 -16.07 7.52 4.15
N PHE A 69 -16.60 7.92 5.32
CA PHE A 69 -15.85 8.67 6.32
C PHE A 69 -14.59 7.92 6.77
N GLY A 70 -14.72 6.62 7.07
CA GLY A 70 -13.59 5.77 7.49
C GLY A 70 -12.49 5.73 6.44
N VAL A 71 -12.85 5.49 5.17
CA VAL A 71 -11.88 5.46 4.05
C VAL A 71 -11.19 6.82 3.90
N LEU A 72 -11.94 7.92 3.98
CA LEU A 72 -11.35 9.27 3.88
C LEU A 72 -10.47 9.60 5.09
N ALA A 73 -10.91 9.25 6.31
CA ALA A 73 -10.13 9.47 7.52
C ALA A 73 -8.79 8.70 7.49
N GLY A 74 -8.81 7.44 7.04
CA GLY A 74 -7.61 6.63 6.87
C GLY A 74 -6.67 7.21 5.81
N ALA A 75 -7.21 7.60 4.66
CA ALA A 75 -6.44 8.22 3.57
C ALA A 75 -5.79 9.53 4.00
N LEU A 76 -6.56 10.44 4.62
CA LEU A 76 -6.08 11.74 5.07
C LEU A 76 -5.08 11.61 6.23
N GLY A 77 -5.40 10.77 7.23
CA GLY A 77 -4.51 10.53 8.36
C GLY A 77 -3.16 9.95 7.93
N ALA A 78 -3.19 8.92 7.09
CA ALA A 78 -1.98 8.35 6.52
C ALA A 78 -1.19 9.37 5.67
N SER A 79 -1.89 10.23 4.89
CA SER A 79 -1.26 11.30 4.11
C SER A 79 -0.52 12.31 4.97
N VAL A 80 -1.13 12.74 6.07
CA VAL A 80 -0.52 13.68 7.02
C VAL A 80 0.74 13.06 7.64
N ILE A 81 0.63 11.81 8.11
CA ILE A 81 1.76 11.09 8.69
C ILE A 81 2.87 10.89 7.66
N GLY A 82 2.52 10.49 6.44
CA GLY A 82 3.48 10.33 5.35
C GLY A 82 4.20 11.62 4.97
N TYR A 83 3.51 12.76 5.00
CA TYR A 83 4.12 14.07 4.83
C TYR A 83 5.12 14.39 5.94
N PHE A 84 4.79 14.11 7.20
CA PHE A 84 5.71 14.33 8.31
C PHE A 84 6.91 13.39 8.26
N VAL A 85 6.73 12.13 7.91
CA VAL A 85 7.83 11.18 7.69
C VAL A 85 8.76 11.69 6.59
N GLU A 86 8.21 12.15 5.47
CA GLU A 86 9.02 12.74 4.40
C GLU A 86 9.77 13.97 4.89
N LYS A 87 9.11 14.90 5.53
CA LYS A 87 9.65 16.18 5.95
C LYS A 87 10.76 16.05 6.99
N PHE A 88 10.60 15.16 7.97
CA PHE A 88 11.51 15.04 9.10
C PHE A 88 12.55 13.92 8.94
N ALA A 89 12.23 12.84 8.26
CA ALA A 89 13.13 11.70 8.11
C ALA A 89 13.85 11.67 6.76
N TYR A 90 13.14 11.93 5.65
CA TYR A 90 13.71 11.76 4.31
C TYR A 90 14.32 13.05 3.75
N LYS A 91 13.64 14.18 3.90
CA LYS A 91 14.10 15.47 3.34
C LYS A 91 15.49 15.87 3.81
N PRO A 92 15.84 15.77 5.12
CA PRO A 92 17.18 16.15 5.59
C PRO A 92 18.30 15.27 5.03
N LEU A 93 17.98 14.03 4.64
CA LEU A 93 18.95 13.02 4.21
C LEU A 93 19.04 12.83 2.70
N ARG A 94 18.34 13.63 1.89
CA ARG A 94 18.30 13.46 0.42
C ARG A 94 19.66 13.57 -0.25
N ASN A 95 20.55 14.39 0.31
CA ASN A 95 21.90 14.58 -0.21
C ASN A 95 22.95 13.68 0.48
N SER A 96 22.49 12.80 1.38
CA SER A 96 23.35 11.84 2.07
C SER A 96 23.48 10.54 1.29
N PRO A 97 24.51 9.71 1.57
CA PRO A 97 24.63 8.38 1.00
C PRO A 97 23.33 7.57 1.17
N LYS A 98 22.97 6.77 0.17
CA LYS A 98 21.74 5.94 0.15
C LYS A 98 21.58 5.07 1.42
N MET A 99 22.70 4.62 2.00
CA MET A 99 22.70 3.82 3.24
C MET A 99 22.12 4.60 4.43
N ASN A 100 22.40 5.90 4.57
CA ASN A 100 21.87 6.69 5.68
C ASN A 100 20.35 6.81 5.60
N VAL A 101 19.82 6.99 4.38
CA VAL A 101 18.37 7.04 4.14
C VAL A 101 17.73 5.68 4.44
N LEU A 102 18.37 4.57 4.06
CA LEU A 102 17.91 3.22 4.34
C LEU A 102 17.82 2.96 5.84
N ILE A 103 18.89 3.26 6.59
CA ILE A 103 18.94 3.08 8.05
C ILE A 103 17.86 3.93 8.73
N THR A 104 17.68 5.17 8.27
CA THR A 104 16.64 6.06 8.80
C THR A 104 15.25 5.52 8.51
N ALA A 105 14.99 4.99 7.31
CA ALA A 105 13.71 4.37 6.96
C ALA A 105 13.36 3.21 7.87
N ILE A 106 14.35 2.33 8.15
CA ILE A 106 14.20 1.22 9.10
C ILE A 106 13.98 1.76 10.52
N GLY A 107 14.74 2.77 10.94
CA GLY A 107 14.58 3.41 12.25
C GLY A 107 13.18 3.99 12.46
N VAL A 108 12.65 4.68 11.45
CA VAL A 108 11.27 5.22 11.48
C VAL A 108 10.24 4.08 11.53
N SER A 109 10.44 2.99 10.77
CA SER A 109 9.57 1.82 10.84
C SER A 109 9.52 1.24 12.26
N ILE A 110 10.68 1.00 12.87
CA ILE A 110 10.80 0.49 14.24
C ILE A 110 10.17 1.47 15.26
N LEU A 111 10.38 2.78 15.07
CA LEU A 111 9.78 3.80 15.93
C LEU A 111 8.24 3.73 15.90
N PHE A 112 7.62 3.59 14.71
CA PHE A 112 6.18 3.48 14.61
C PHE A 112 5.65 2.15 15.17
N GLN A 113 6.36 1.03 14.98
CA GLN A 113 5.97 -0.29 15.51
C GLN A 113 5.93 -0.27 17.03
N PHE A 114 7.04 0.03 17.65
CA PHE A 114 7.15 0.00 19.12
C PHE A 114 6.52 1.24 19.77
N GLY A 115 6.63 2.41 19.16
CA GLY A 115 5.89 3.60 19.58
C GLY A 115 4.38 3.39 19.50
N GLY A 116 3.90 2.70 18.47
CA GLY A 116 2.51 2.28 18.33
C GLY A 116 2.06 1.36 19.45
N GLN A 117 2.91 0.38 19.85
CA GLN A 117 2.61 -0.50 21.00
C GLN A 117 2.51 0.29 22.33
N ILE A 118 3.36 1.30 22.52
CA ILE A 118 3.34 2.14 23.74
C ILE A 118 2.08 3.03 23.74
N ILE A 119 1.73 3.65 22.60
CA ILE A 119 0.64 4.63 22.52
C ILE A 119 -0.73 3.94 22.44
N PHE A 120 -0.84 2.92 21.59
CA PHE A 120 -2.12 2.24 21.31
C PHE A 120 -2.31 0.96 22.14
N GLY A 121 -1.28 0.47 22.81
CA GLY A 121 -1.24 -0.84 23.48
C GLY A 121 -0.80 -1.94 22.50
N ALA A 122 -0.21 -3.00 23.03
CA ALA A 122 0.28 -4.16 22.25
C ALA A 122 -0.85 -5.10 21.84
N ASP A 123 -1.97 -5.09 22.58
CA ASP A 123 -3.09 -5.98 22.33
C ASP A 123 -3.88 -5.59 21.09
N PRO A 124 -4.30 -6.59 20.28
CA PRO A 124 -5.16 -6.35 19.13
C PRO A 124 -6.48 -5.70 19.53
N LYS A 125 -6.92 -4.73 18.75
CA LYS A 125 -8.22 -4.05 18.93
C LYS A 125 -9.19 -4.48 17.83
N ARG A 126 -10.48 -4.58 18.20
CA ARG A 126 -11.53 -4.82 17.23
C ARG A 126 -11.85 -3.53 16.49
N PHE A 127 -11.69 -3.56 15.18
CA PHE A 127 -12.05 -2.44 14.30
C PHE A 127 -13.56 -2.23 14.30
N PRO A 128 -14.09 -0.99 14.30
CA PRO A 128 -15.51 -0.70 14.29
C PRO A 128 -16.18 -1.23 13.02
N ASN A 129 -17.42 -1.68 13.16
CA ASN A 129 -18.21 -2.17 12.04
C ASN A 129 -18.79 -0.98 11.26
N LEU A 130 -18.05 -0.45 10.29
CA LEU A 130 -18.44 0.72 9.50
C LEU A 130 -19.47 0.39 8.41
N ILE A 131 -19.59 -0.88 8.01
CA ILE A 131 -20.56 -1.36 7.04
C ILE A 131 -20.95 -2.79 7.36
N GLU A 132 -22.23 -3.10 7.18
CA GLU A 132 -22.74 -4.46 7.39
C GLU A 132 -22.40 -5.33 6.20
N ASP A 133 -21.82 -6.51 6.47
CA ASP A 133 -21.52 -7.46 5.43
C ASP A 133 -22.80 -8.21 5.04
N GLN A 134 -23.14 -8.16 3.78
CA GLN A 134 -24.32 -8.83 3.20
C GLN A 134 -23.91 -9.60 1.96
N VAL A 135 -24.52 -10.75 1.74
CA VAL A 135 -24.38 -11.47 0.48
C VAL A 135 -25.21 -10.74 -0.58
N LEU A 136 -24.55 -10.18 -1.60
CA LEU A 136 -25.23 -9.45 -2.68
C LEU A 136 -25.84 -10.38 -3.72
N PHE A 137 -25.09 -11.38 -4.14
CA PHE A 137 -25.51 -12.38 -5.12
C PHE A 137 -24.66 -13.64 -5.02
N TYR A 138 -25.11 -14.69 -5.68
CA TYR A 138 -24.37 -15.95 -5.79
C TYR A 138 -23.80 -16.07 -7.20
N LEU A 139 -22.49 -16.26 -7.31
CA LEU A 139 -21.81 -16.57 -8.57
C LEU A 139 -21.42 -18.04 -8.58
N ALA A 140 -22.10 -18.87 -9.40
CA ALA A 140 -21.91 -20.32 -9.42
C ALA A 140 -21.99 -20.96 -8.00
N GLU A 141 -23.02 -20.57 -7.21
CA GLU A 141 -23.28 -20.99 -5.82
C GLU A 141 -22.29 -20.43 -4.78
N ILE A 142 -21.36 -19.58 -5.17
CA ILE A 142 -20.41 -18.91 -4.27
C ILE A 142 -21.02 -17.59 -3.82
N PRO A 143 -21.13 -17.33 -2.50
CA PRO A 143 -21.62 -16.04 -2.02
C PRO A 143 -20.60 -14.93 -2.30
N VAL A 144 -21.02 -13.87 -2.96
CA VAL A 144 -20.23 -12.66 -3.16
C VAL A 144 -20.68 -11.63 -2.12
N HIS A 145 -19.76 -11.29 -1.23
CA HIS A 145 -20.01 -10.38 -0.13
C HIS A 145 -19.88 -8.91 -0.54
N LEU A 146 -20.70 -8.06 0.06
CA LEU A 146 -20.66 -6.60 -0.17
C LEU A 146 -19.27 -6.04 0.10
N ILE A 147 -18.60 -6.49 1.15
CA ILE A 147 -17.25 -6.03 1.51
C ILE A 147 -16.25 -6.32 0.37
N ASP A 148 -16.31 -7.48 -0.27
CA ASP A 148 -15.41 -7.80 -1.39
C ASP A 148 -15.66 -6.91 -2.59
N VAL A 149 -16.91 -6.65 -2.93
CA VAL A 149 -17.28 -5.72 -4.02
C VAL A 149 -16.80 -4.31 -3.72
N LEU A 150 -16.92 -3.84 -2.48
CA LEU A 150 -16.42 -2.54 -2.06
C LEU A 150 -14.89 -2.47 -2.13
N ILE A 151 -14.17 -3.53 -1.74
CA ILE A 151 -12.72 -3.59 -1.88
C ILE A 151 -12.33 -3.43 -3.35
N TYR A 152 -12.95 -4.17 -4.25
CA TYR A 152 -12.68 -4.02 -5.69
C TYR A 152 -13.00 -2.62 -6.20
N PHE A 153 -14.17 -2.10 -5.85
CA PHE A 153 -14.62 -0.79 -6.31
C PHE A 153 -13.70 0.33 -5.82
N VAL A 154 -13.43 0.39 -4.51
CA VAL A 154 -12.57 1.43 -3.91
C VAL A 154 -11.14 1.31 -4.43
N SER A 155 -10.62 0.09 -4.58
CA SER A 155 -9.29 -0.13 -5.15
C SER A 155 -9.23 0.33 -6.60
N PHE A 156 -10.21 -0.05 -7.43
CA PHE A 156 -10.27 0.37 -8.82
C PHE A 156 -10.39 1.89 -8.96
N VAL A 157 -11.25 2.53 -8.19
CA VAL A 157 -11.39 4.00 -8.16
C VAL A 157 -10.09 4.66 -7.75
N SER A 158 -9.43 4.16 -6.70
CA SER A 158 -8.14 4.68 -6.24
C SER A 158 -7.06 4.56 -7.32
N LEU A 159 -7.01 3.42 -8.01
CA LEU A 159 -6.12 3.18 -9.16
C LEU A 159 -6.41 4.13 -10.32
N ALA A 160 -7.69 4.33 -10.64
CA ALA A 160 -8.11 5.23 -11.71
C ALA A 160 -7.73 6.68 -11.39
N ILE A 161 -7.99 7.14 -10.16
CA ILE A 161 -7.61 8.47 -9.68
C ILE A 161 -6.09 8.64 -9.76
N LEU A 162 -5.32 7.67 -9.27
CA LEU A 162 -3.86 7.70 -9.32
C LEU A 162 -3.36 7.78 -10.77
N SER A 163 -3.88 6.92 -11.63
CA SER A 163 -3.53 6.90 -13.06
C SER A 163 -3.85 8.26 -13.72
N PHE A 164 -5.01 8.83 -13.43
CA PHE A 164 -5.37 10.16 -13.91
C PHE A 164 -4.38 11.23 -13.41
N ILE A 165 -4.05 11.24 -12.11
CA ILE A 165 -3.09 12.19 -11.54
C ILE A 165 -1.75 12.07 -12.27
N ILE A 166 -1.21 10.86 -12.44
CA ILE A 166 0.14 10.64 -12.98
C ILE A 166 0.20 10.92 -14.47
N PHE A 167 -0.80 10.48 -15.25
CA PHE A 167 -0.71 10.56 -16.72
C PHE A 167 -1.37 11.81 -17.32
N LYS A 168 -2.34 12.41 -16.64
CA LYS A 168 -3.15 13.50 -17.20
C LYS A 168 -2.91 14.87 -16.55
N THR A 169 -2.35 14.94 -15.32
CA THR A 169 -2.18 16.22 -14.61
C THR A 169 -0.78 16.84 -14.79
N GLN A 170 -0.66 18.13 -14.46
CA GLN A 170 0.63 18.84 -14.42
C GLN A 170 1.56 18.26 -13.34
N THR A 171 1.01 17.93 -12.17
CA THR A 171 1.75 17.29 -11.08
C THR A 171 2.35 15.96 -11.52
N GLY A 172 1.59 15.13 -12.23
CA GLY A 172 2.09 13.86 -12.76
C GLY A 172 3.18 14.05 -13.83
N ARG A 173 3.07 15.07 -14.67
CA ARG A 173 4.16 15.42 -15.61
C ARG A 173 5.42 15.82 -14.88
N ALA A 174 5.31 16.65 -13.83
CA ALA A 174 6.43 17.03 -12.98
C ALA A 174 7.03 15.83 -12.24
N MET A 175 6.21 14.91 -11.70
CA MET A 175 6.68 13.66 -11.08
C MET A 175 7.54 12.83 -12.04
N ARG A 176 7.09 12.63 -13.28
CA ARG A 176 7.85 11.89 -14.30
C ARG A 176 9.13 12.62 -14.72
N ALA A 177 9.11 13.95 -14.80
CA ALA A 177 10.30 14.74 -15.09
C ALA A 177 11.35 14.61 -13.97
N VAL A 178 10.95 14.78 -12.71
CA VAL A 178 11.82 14.62 -11.54
C VAL A 178 12.37 13.19 -11.46
N SER A 179 11.57 12.19 -11.75
CA SER A 179 12.02 10.79 -11.74
C SER A 179 13.08 10.47 -12.81
N THR A 180 13.15 11.26 -13.90
CA THR A 180 14.05 11.00 -15.03
C THR A 180 15.32 11.85 -14.94
N ARG A 181 15.21 13.13 -14.61
CA ARG A 181 16.29 14.10 -14.56
C ARG A 181 16.11 15.09 -13.41
N PRO A 182 16.33 14.66 -12.15
CA PRO A 182 16.11 15.52 -10.97
C PRO A 182 17.00 16.77 -10.98
N ASP A 183 18.18 16.70 -11.61
CA ASP A 183 19.12 17.82 -11.68
C ASP A 183 18.68 18.94 -12.64
N MET A 184 17.92 18.58 -13.67
CA MET A 184 17.48 19.52 -14.71
C MET A 184 16.11 20.14 -14.41
N THR A 185 15.30 19.52 -13.57
CA THR A 185 13.95 19.98 -13.28
C THR A 185 13.87 21.35 -12.59
N PRO A 186 14.80 21.74 -11.69
CA PRO A 186 14.79 23.09 -11.13
C PRO A 186 15.00 24.18 -12.18
N LEU A 187 15.80 23.90 -13.22
CA LEU A 187 16.03 24.84 -14.33
C LEU A 187 14.76 25.08 -15.16
N MET A 188 13.82 24.16 -15.10
CA MET A 188 12.51 24.27 -15.77
C MET A 188 11.43 24.83 -14.81
N GLY A 189 11.81 25.36 -13.64
CA GLY A 189 10.88 25.91 -12.65
C GLY A 189 10.13 24.88 -11.82
N ILE A 190 10.52 23.59 -11.86
CA ILE A 190 9.89 22.54 -11.07
C ILE A 190 10.57 22.46 -9.70
N ASN A 191 9.78 22.63 -8.65
CA ASN A 191 10.26 22.46 -7.27
C ASN A 191 10.24 20.97 -6.89
N ASN A 192 11.43 20.33 -6.91
CA ASN A 192 11.59 18.90 -6.59
C ASN A 192 11.06 18.54 -5.20
N ASP A 193 11.29 19.40 -4.20
CA ASP A 193 10.83 19.17 -2.83
C ASP A 193 9.31 19.02 -2.78
N LYS A 194 8.60 19.94 -3.46
CA LYS A 194 7.14 19.90 -3.53
C LYS A 194 6.61 18.62 -4.19
N ILE A 195 7.28 18.21 -5.27
CA ILE A 195 6.89 17.01 -6.01
C ILE A 195 7.12 15.75 -5.18
N ILE A 196 8.24 15.66 -4.48
CA ILE A 196 8.55 14.52 -3.62
C ILE A 196 7.56 14.45 -2.46
N SER A 197 7.31 15.57 -1.74
CA SER A 197 6.31 15.60 -0.66
C SER A 197 4.91 15.21 -1.16
N THR A 198 4.51 15.68 -2.34
CA THR A 198 3.22 15.29 -2.94
C THR A 198 3.17 13.79 -3.24
N THR A 199 4.28 13.20 -3.68
CA THR A 199 4.35 11.75 -3.95
C THR A 199 4.19 10.94 -2.66
N PHE A 200 4.82 11.37 -1.56
CA PHE A 200 4.64 10.74 -0.26
C PHE A 200 3.20 10.84 0.23
N ILE A 201 2.57 12.01 0.09
CA ILE A 201 1.16 12.22 0.45
C ILE A 201 0.25 11.24 -0.31
N ILE A 202 0.39 11.18 -1.64
CA ILE A 202 -0.46 10.31 -2.47
C ILE A 202 -0.20 8.83 -2.16
N GLY A 203 1.06 8.41 -2.09
CA GLY A 203 1.41 7.03 -1.75
C GLY A 203 0.87 6.63 -0.38
N SER A 204 1.00 7.51 0.62
CA SER A 204 0.47 7.30 1.97
C SER A 204 -1.06 7.25 2.01
N ALA A 205 -1.74 8.07 1.19
CA ALA A 205 -3.19 8.02 1.04
C ALA A 205 -3.66 6.62 0.60
N LEU A 206 -2.98 6.04 -0.41
CA LEU A 206 -3.30 4.69 -0.88
C LEU A 206 -3.07 3.63 0.18
N ALA A 207 -2.00 3.75 0.97
CA ALA A 207 -1.75 2.86 2.11
C ALA A 207 -2.86 2.99 3.17
N GLY A 208 -3.31 4.21 3.48
CA GLY A 208 -4.42 4.46 4.40
C GLY A 208 -5.74 3.86 3.91
N VAL A 209 -6.07 4.01 2.63
CA VAL A 209 -7.23 3.36 2.01
C VAL A 209 -7.14 1.84 2.16
N ALA A 210 -6.01 1.25 1.79
CA ALA A 210 -5.78 -0.19 1.90
C ALA A 210 -5.93 -0.70 3.35
N ALA A 211 -5.45 0.08 4.33
CA ALA A 211 -5.55 -0.24 5.75
C ALA A 211 -6.99 -0.34 6.23
N VAL A 212 -7.83 0.61 5.83
CA VAL A 212 -9.25 0.60 6.18
C VAL A 212 -9.97 -0.57 5.53
N LEU A 213 -9.73 -0.84 4.25
CA LEU A 213 -10.34 -1.95 3.52
C LEU A 213 -10.01 -3.31 4.17
N VAL A 214 -8.74 -3.51 4.55
CA VAL A 214 -8.34 -4.74 5.28
C VAL A 214 -9.01 -4.82 6.64
N SER A 215 -9.03 -3.70 7.39
CA SER A 215 -9.58 -3.67 8.74
C SER A 215 -11.10 -3.88 8.78
N ILE A 216 -11.81 -3.56 7.69
CA ILE A 216 -13.23 -3.87 7.55
C ILE A 216 -13.44 -5.37 7.24
N LYS A 217 -12.62 -5.93 6.34
CA LYS A 217 -12.71 -7.36 5.98
C LYS A 217 -12.27 -8.26 7.13
N TYR A 218 -11.22 -7.87 7.84
CA TYR A 218 -10.67 -8.55 9.01
C TYR A 218 -10.65 -7.56 10.18
N PRO A 219 -11.69 -7.53 11.03
CA PRO A 219 -11.88 -6.49 12.03
C PRO A 219 -10.95 -6.63 13.22
N LYS A 220 -9.65 -6.72 12.95
CA LYS A 220 -8.56 -6.82 13.91
C LYS A 220 -7.43 -5.88 13.47
N ILE A 221 -7.11 -4.91 14.32
CA ILE A 221 -5.97 -4.02 14.14
C ILE A 221 -4.99 -4.19 15.30
N ASP A 222 -3.72 -4.19 15.00
CA ASP A 222 -2.63 -4.22 15.98
C ASP A 222 -1.43 -3.43 15.45
N PRO A 223 -0.51 -2.98 16.34
CA PRO A 223 0.64 -2.17 15.94
C PRO A 223 1.65 -2.88 15.04
N MET A 224 1.56 -4.20 14.87
CA MET A 224 2.44 -4.98 14.00
C MET A 224 1.79 -5.36 12.66
N MET A 225 0.52 -4.98 12.44
CA MET A 225 -0.23 -5.34 11.23
C MET A 225 0.44 -4.83 9.93
N GLY A 226 1.19 -3.73 10.02
CA GLY A 226 1.92 -3.14 8.89
C GLY A 226 3.02 -4.04 8.36
N VAL A 227 3.73 -4.76 9.22
CA VAL A 227 4.89 -5.57 8.85
C VAL A 227 4.54 -6.61 7.79
N LYS A 228 3.46 -7.36 8.00
CA LYS A 228 3.04 -8.43 7.08
C LYS A 228 2.57 -7.88 5.73
N ILE A 229 1.60 -6.97 5.77
CA ILE A 229 1.05 -6.38 4.53
C ILE A 229 2.13 -5.61 3.78
N GLY A 230 2.97 -4.87 4.51
CA GLY A 230 4.08 -4.13 3.92
C GLY A 230 5.09 -5.03 3.22
N THR A 231 5.47 -6.15 3.84
CA THR A 231 6.41 -7.11 3.23
C THR A 231 5.82 -7.74 1.96
N CYS A 232 4.60 -8.25 2.01
CA CYS A 232 3.95 -8.83 0.84
C CYS A 232 3.77 -7.81 -0.30
N SER A 233 3.35 -6.57 0.04
CA SER A 233 3.20 -5.50 -0.96
C SER A 233 4.54 -5.03 -1.53
N PHE A 234 5.60 -5.02 -0.72
CA PHE A 234 6.95 -4.77 -1.22
C PHE A 234 7.40 -5.85 -2.20
N VAL A 235 7.19 -7.12 -1.86
CA VAL A 235 7.46 -8.24 -2.77
C VAL A 235 6.65 -8.10 -4.06
N ALA A 236 5.38 -7.74 -3.96
CA ALA A 236 4.52 -7.49 -5.12
C ALA A 236 5.07 -6.36 -6.01
N ALA A 237 5.57 -5.27 -5.41
CA ALA A 237 6.20 -4.16 -6.14
C ALA A 237 7.50 -4.60 -6.84
N VAL A 238 8.35 -5.40 -6.17
CA VAL A 238 9.59 -5.95 -6.75
C VAL A 238 9.26 -6.92 -7.88
N PHE A 239 8.34 -7.85 -7.64
CA PHE A 239 7.89 -8.83 -8.63
C PHE A 239 7.32 -8.16 -9.87
N GLY A 240 6.45 -7.17 -9.68
CA GLY A 240 5.89 -6.41 -10.78
C GLY A 240 6.92 -5.55 -11.54
N GLY A 241 7.96 -5.11 -10.85
CA GLY A 241 9.01 -4.19 -11.32
C GLY A 241 8.91 -2.84 -10.64
N ILE A 242 9.79 -2.59 -9.68
CA ILE A 242 9.80 -1.36 -8.90
C ILE A 242 9.96 -0.15 -9.84
N GLY A 243 9.09 0.86 -9.66
CA GLY A 243 9.04 2.05 -10.52
C GLY A 243 8.05 1.93 -11.68
N SER A 244 7.46 0.74 -11.92
CA SER A 244 6.38 0.53 -12.89
C SER A 244 5.03 0.42 -12.19
N LEU A 245 4.13 1.40 -12.41
CA LEU A 245 2.80 1.40 -11.81
C LEU A 245 1.97 0.18 -12.22
N HIS A 246 1.97 -0.13 -13.53
CA HIS A 246 1.27 -1.30 -14.05
C HIS A 246 1.85 -2.60 -13.48
N GLY A 247 3.19 -2.64 -13.35
CA GLY A 247 3.89 -3.77 -12.74
C GLY A 247 3.47 -4.01 -11.29
N ALA A 248 3.43 -2.97 -10.46
CA ALA A 248 3.03 -3.07 -9.06
C ALA A 248 1.60 -3.60 -8.90
N VAL A 249 0.68 -3.17 -9.76
CA VAL A 249 -0.71 -3.65 -9.77
C VAL A 249 -0.78 -5.14 -10.12
N ILE A 250 -0.14 -5.54 -11.22
CA ILE A 250 -0.14 -6.94 -11.68
C ILE A 250 0.57 -7.82 -10.64
N GLY A 251 1.71 -7.36 -10.09
CA GLY A 251 2.43 -8.06 -9.03
C GLY A 251 1.59 -8.27 -7.78
N GLY A 252 0.81 -7.26 -7.38
CA GLY A 252 -0.14 -7.36 -6.27
C GLY A 252 -1.21 -8.42 -6.49
N PHE A 253 -1.84 -8.41 -7.67
CA PHE A 253 -2.85 -9.41 -8.01
C PHE A 253 -2.28 -10.83 -8.09
N LEU A 254 -1.13 -11.01 -8.75
CA LEU A 254 -0.50 -12.33 -8.88
C LEU A 254 -0.10 -12.90 -7.51
N LEU A 255 0.47 -12.06 -6.64
CA LEU A 255 0.86 -12.49 -5.31
C LEU A 255 -0.37 -12.84 -4.46
N GLY A 256 -1.40 -11.98 -4.45
CA GLY A 256 -2.62 -12.22 -3.70
C GLY A 256 -3.36 -13.50 -4.13
N VAL A 257 -3.47 -13.74 -5.44
CA VAL A 257 -4.05 -14.96 -5.98
C VAL A 257 -3.20 -16.18 -5.61
N GLY A 258 -1.88 -16.09 -5.73
CA GLY A 258 -0.96 -17.17 -5.37
C GLY A 258 -1.06 -17.56 -3.90
N GLU A 259 -1.11 -16.58 -2.98
CA GLU A 259 -1.29 -16.85 -1.55
C GLU A 259 -2.62 -17.55 -1.24
N TYR A 260 -3.71 -17.10 -1.87
CA TYR A 260 -5.02 -17.71 -1.64
C TYR A 260 -5.16 -19.12 -2.20
N TYR A 261 -4.47 -19.43 -3.28
CA TYR A 261 -4.40 -20.82 -3.74
C TYR A 261 -3.64 -21.71 -2.76
N LEU A 262 -2.52 -21.23 -2.20
CA LEU A 262 -1.82 -21.99 -1.15
C LEU A 262 -2.69 -22.23 0.09
N ILE A 263 -3.46 -21.22 0.51
CA ILE A 263 -4.38 -21.34 1.63
C ILE A 263 -5.46 -22.39 1.31
N GLY A 264 -6.04 -22.36 0.13
CA GLY A 264 -7.14 -23.22 -0.30
C GLY A 264 -6.72 -24.67 -0.46
N TYR A 265 -5.50 -24.92 -0.93
CA TYR A 265 -5.00 -26.30 -1.09
C TYR A 265 -4.28 -26.85 0.15
N GLY A 266 -4.56 -26.30 1.33
CA GLY A 266 -4.10 -26.83 2.62
C GLY A 266 -2.67 -26.45 3.02
N ALA A 267 -2.00 -25.60 2.25
CA ALA A 267 -0.65 -25.15 2.52
C ALA A 267 -0.59 -23.75 3.19
N SER A 268 -1.59 -23.44 4.02
CA SER A 268 -1.74 -22.11 4.67
C SER A 268 -0.52 -21.70 5.51
N THR A 269 0.19 -22.66 6.09
CA THR A 269 1.43 -22.42 6.86
C THR A 269 2.54 -21.85 5.98
N TYR A 270 2.55 -22.16 4.67
CA TYR A 270 3.60 -21.75 3.74
C TYR A 270 3.25 -20.48 2.95
N LYS A 271 2.12 -19.84 3.22
CA LYS A 271 1.68 -18.65 2.46
C LYS A 271 2.70 -17.50 2.52
N ASP A 272 3.28 -17.25 3.70
CA ASP A 272 4.28 -16.21 3.87
C ASP A 272 5.61 -16.59 3.18
N ALA A 273 5.93 -17.89 3.15
CA ALA A 273 7.10 -18.41 2.43
C ALA A 273 6.99 -18.22 0.90
N LEU A 274 5.77 -18.26 0.33
CA LEU A 274 5.56 -17.99 -1.08
C LEU A 274 6.06 -16.59 -1.47
N SER A 275 5.73 -15.57 -0.69
CA SER A 275 6.14 -14.19 -0.95
C SER A 275 7.66 -14.08 -1.01
N PHE A 276 8.38 -14.66 -0.04
CA PHE A 276 9.85 -14.66 -0.05
C PHE A 276 10.43 -15.51 -1.18
N LEU A 277 9.83 -16.64 -1.49
CA LEU A 277 10.27 -17.50 -2.62
C LEU A 277 10.14 -16.75 -3.95
N VAL A 278 9.01 -16.07 -4.18
CA VAL A 278 8.80 -15.23 -5.36
C VAL A 278 9.87 -14.13 -5.41
N LEU A 279 10.15 -13.47 -4.29
CA LEU A 279 11.19 -12.44 -4.21
C LEU A 279 12.55 -12.97 -4.63
N ILE A 280 12.97 -14.13 -4.07
CA ILE A 280 14.26 -14.75 -4.38
C ILE A 280 14.34 -15.12 -5.86
N ILE A 281 13.31 -15.78 -6.39
CA ILE A 281 13.27 -16.17 -7.81
C ILE A 281 13.40 -14.94 -8.71
N VAL A 282 12.63 -13.87 -8.42
CA VAL A 282 12.66 -12.66 -9.24
C VAL A 282 14.03 -11.99 -9.19
N LEU A 283 14.62 -11.87 -8.02
CA LEU A 283 15.94 -11.24 -7.88
C LEU A 283 17.05 -12.04 -8.57
N LEU A 284 16.93 -13.37 -8.61
CA LEU A 284 17.93 -14.24 -9.29
C LEU A 284 17.79 -14.22 -10.81
N TYR A 285 16.55 -14.29 -11.34
CA TYR A 285 16.33 -14.45 -12.78
C TYR A 285 16.05 -13.14 -13.51
N LYS A 286 15.32 -12.21 -12.87
CA LYS A 286 14.93 -10.93 -13.49
C LYS A 286 14.88 -9.81 -12.44
N PRO A 287 16.03 -9.30 -11.98
CA PRO A 287 16.11 -8.32 -10.89
C PRO A 287 15.37 -7.02 -11.16
N THR A 288 15.02 -6.72 -12.42
CA THR A 288 14.18 -5.59 -12.79
C THR A 288 12.69 -5.82 -12.55
N GLY A 289 12.26 -7.05 -12.24
CA GLY A 289 10.87 -7.45 -12.16
C GLY A 289 10.23 -7.67 -13.55
N LEU A 290 8.94 -8.01 -13.58
CA LEU A 290 8.23 -8.36 -14.82
C LEU A 290 8.17 -7.20 -15.83
N PHE A 291 7.88 -5.98 -15.34
CA PHE A 291 7.66 -4.77 -16.14
C PHE A 291 8.65 -3.64 -15.83
N GLY A 292 9.73 -3.94 -15.12
CA GLY A 292 10.77 -2.98 -14.82
C GLY A 292 11.61 -2.65 -16.06
N THR A 293 12.00 -1.41 -16.19
CA THR A 293 12.90 -0.94 -17.24
C THR A 293 14.34 -0.86 -16.70
N ASN A 294 15.30 -1.39 -17.46
CA ASN A 294 16.72 -1.22 -17.16
C ASN A 294 17.09 0.27 -17.31
N ARG A 295 17.05 1.03 -16.23
CA ARG A 295 17.67 2.34 -16.19
C ARG A 295 19.18 2.13 -16.04
N LYS A 296 19.93 2.25 -17.13
CA LYS A 296 21.39 2.34 -17.06
C LYS A 296 21.71 3.61 -16.26
N GLU A 297 22.27 3.45 -15.07
CA GLU A 297 22.96 4.57 -14.40
C GLU A 297 24.04 5.00 -15.38
N LYS A 298 23.90 6.17 -15.97
CA LYS A 298 25.01 6.81 -16.66
C LYS A 298 25.96 7.30 -15.58
N ILE A 299 27.06 6.60 -15.46
CA ILE A 299 28.26 7.00 -14.71
C ILE A 299 28.73 8.37 -15.23
#